data_89ce1028fd8e061ed0ec8481f1a1fbbb
#
_entry.id   89ce1028fd8e061ed0ec8481f1a1fbbb
#
_cell.length_a   1.000
_cell.length_b   1.000
_cell.length_c   1.000
_cell.angle_alpha   90.00
_cell.angle_beta   90.00
_cell.angle_gamma   90.00
#
_symmetry.space_group_name_H-M   'P 1'
#
loop_
_entity.id
_entity.type
_entity.pdbx_description
1 polymer ?
#
loop_
_entity_poly.entity_id
_entity_poly.type
_entity_poly.pdbx_seq_one_letter_code
_entity_poly.pdbx_strand_id
1 'polypeptide(L)'
;MRVVQVANFYGPRSGGLRTAVDRLGAEYCAGGHEVFLIVPGQRAERSRLHTGVVRITLPARLIPFTGGYRALMPGPVKALLEALRPDALEVSDRLTMRSLGHWGREHSATTVMISHERLDRLVGQILPRWPAQKFADFANARTAANYDTVVCTTGFAREEFDRIGATNTMTVPLGVDLQTFHPRRHSYLVRRRWAAPTQILLVHCGRLSVEKRVDRSIDALGALCHAGVDARLVVVGEGPLRARLQRQAARLPIDFTGFVSDRRTVAGLLASADVTLAPGPHETFGLAALESLACGTPAVVSRTSALTEIITSDSGALADNDPEAIAAAVSTIVRRPEHHRRTSARRRAEDFTWHRAAAGMLASLGAPAMRNQDTDSEHTA
;
A
#
# COMPACT_ATOMS: atom_id res chain seq x y z
N MET A 1 -11.94 21.93 8.85
CA MET A 1 -11.98 22.21 7.40
C MET A 1 -12.72 21.09 6.68
N ARG A 2 -13.21 21.37 5.49
CA ARG A 2 -13.85 20.39 4.60
C ARG A 2 -12.83 19.84 3.62
N VAL A 3 -12.50 18.57 3.75
CA VAL A 3 -11.56 17.86 2.88
C VAL A 3 -12.34 16.99 1.91
N VAL A 4 -12.05 17.12 0.61
CA VAL A 4 -12.60 16.22 -0.41
C VAL A 4 -11.49 15.35 -0.96
N GLN A 5 -11.62 14.03 -0.78
CA GLN A 5 -10.75 13.02 -1.39
C GLN A 5 -11.36 12.54 -2.71
N VAL A 6 -10.57 12.49 -3.78
CA VAL A 6 -10.97 11.93 -5.08
C VAL A 6 -10.07 10.76 -5.43
N ALA A 7 -10.64 9.57 -5.53
CA ALA A 7 -9.89 8.36 -5.80
C ALA A 7 -10.50 7.56 -6.97
N ASN A 8 -9.85 7.61 -8.13
CA ASN A 8 -10.08 6.67 -9.22
C ASN A 8 -9.44 5.31 -8.88
N PHE A 9 -9.80 4.26 -9.62
CA PHE A 9 -9.32 2.90 -9.39
C PHE A 9 -9.66 2.35 -8.00
N TYR A 10 -10.59 2.98 -7.31
CA TYR A 10 -11.13 2.54 -6.03
C TYR A 10 -12.21 1.47 -6.28
N GLY A 11 -11.93 0.24 -5.89
CA GLY A 11 -12.84 -0.89 -6.10
C GLY A 11 -12.85 -1.87 -4.94
N PRO A 12 -13.80 -2.83 -4.90
CA PRO A 12 -13.91 -3.81 -3.81
C PRO A 12 -12.66 -4.66 -3.59
N ARG A 13 -11.87 -4.84 -4.65
CA ARG A 13 -10.63 -5.63 -4.65
C ARG A 13 -9.37 -4.75 -4.74
N SER A 14 -9.49 -3.43 -4.66
CA SER A 14 -8.33 -2.53 -4.56
C SER A 14 -7.67 -2.72 -3.21
N GLY A 15 -6.39 -3.07 -3.20
CA GLY A 15 -5.63 -3.30 -1.97
C GLY A 15 -5.15 -1.98 -1.33
N GLY A 16 -3.90 -1.60 -1.60
CA GLY A 16 -3.22 -0.50 -0.92
C GLY A 16 -3.89 0.85 -1.06
N LEU A 17 -4.29 1.25 -2.29
CA LEU A 17 -4.94 2.54 -2.54
C LEU A 17 -6.21 2.72 -1.70
N ARG A 18 -7.11 1.75 -1.73
CA ARG A 18 -8.35 1.80 -0.95
C ARG A 18 -8.08 1.89 0.54
N THR A 19 -7.16 1.05 1.04
CA THR A 19 -6.77 1.08 2.45
C THR A 19 -6.22 2.44 2.84
N ALA A 20 -5.35 3.05 2.02
CA ALA A 20 -4.78 4.35 2.30
C ALA A 20 -5.85 5.45 2.36
N VAL A 21 -6.69 5.55 1.34
CA VAL A 21 -7.75 6.57 1.25
C VAL A 21 -8.76 6.43 2.39
N ASP A 22 -9.25 5.19 2.67
CA ASP A 22 -10.22 4.93 3.72
C ASP A 22 -9.64 5.27 5.11
N ARG A 23 -8.37 4.92 5.38
CA ARG A 23 -7.72 5.19 6.66
C ARG A 23 -7.39 6.66 6.87
N LEU A 24 -6.85 7.34 5.86
CA LEU A 24 -6.59 8.78 5.93
C LEU A 24 -7.89 9.55 6.19
N GLY A 25 -8.96 9.24 5.44
CA GLY A 25 -10.26 9.86 5.65
C GLY A 25 -10.83 9.63 7.06
N ALA A 26 -10.64 8.43 7.63
CA ALA A 26 -11.03 8.12 9.01
C ALA A 26 -10.25 8.95 10.03
N GLU A 27 -8.93 9.07 9.87
CA GLU A 27 -8.07 9.89 10.74
C GLU A 27 -8.43 11.39 10.63
N TYR A 28 -8.74 11.88 9.43
CA TYR A 28 -9.19 13.27 9.25
C TYR A 28 -10.50 13.53 9.98
N CYS A 29 -11.48 12.61 9.88
CA CYS A 29 -12.73 12.72 10.65
C CYS A 29 -12.47 12.70 12.16
N ALA A 30 -11.59 11.83 12.65
CA ALA A 30 -11.18 11.78 14.06
C ALA A 30 -10.50 13.09 14.50
N GLY A 31 -9.77 13.76 13.61
CA GLY A 31 -9.20 15.10 13.80
C GLY A 31 -10.21 16.26 13.71
N GLY A 32 -11.52 15.97 13.59
CA GLY A 32 -12.58 16.99 13.55
C GLY A 32 -12.82 17.64 12.18
N HIS A 33 -12.30 17.05 11.10
CA HIS A 33 -12.53 17.54 9.74
C HIS A 33 -13.79 16.92 9.13
N GLU A 34 -14.49 17.65 8.27
CA GLU A 34 -15.60 17.14 7.46
C GLU A 34 -15.00 16.52 6.19
N VAL A 35 -15.21 15.21 5.98
CA VAL A 35 -14.55 14.46 4.90
C VAL A 35 -15.55 13.87 3.93
N PHE A 36 -15.36 14.18 2.65
CA PHE A 36 -16.07 13.57 1.53
C PHE A 36 -15.11 12.75 0.69
N LEU A 37 -15.51 11.52 0.34
CA LEU A 37 -14.74 10.63 -0.53
C LEU A 37 -15.51 10.37 -1.82
N ILE A 38 -15.00 10.89 -2.94
CA ILE A 38 -15.58 10.70 -4.27
C ILE A 38 -14.90 9.51 -4.94
N VAL A 39 -15.68 8.50 -5.32
CA VAL A 39 -15.20 7.25 -5.93
C VAL A 39 -16.04 6.84 -7.13
N PRO A 40 -15.46 6.05 -8.08
CA PRO A 40 -16.22 5.51 -9.19
C PRO A 40 -17.13 4.34 -8.77
N GLY A 41 -18.29 4.21 -9.41
CA GLY A 41 -19.18 3.09 -9.23
C GLY A 41 -20.10 2.83 -10.42
N GLN A 42 -21.06 1.96 -10.23
CA GLN A 42 -22.08 1.66 -11.28
C GLN A 42 -23.23 2.66 -11.26
N ARG A 43 -23.60 3.10 -10.05
CA ARG A 43 -24.75 4.00 -9.82
C ARG A 43 -24.32 5.13 -8.90
N ALA A 44 -25.02 6.25 -8.97
CA ALA A 44 -24.86 7.32 -7.99
C ALA A 44 -25.37 6.83 -6.63
N GLU A 45 -24.54 7.02 -5.60
CA GLU A 45 -24.88 6.67 -4.22
C GLU A 45 -24.18 7.63 -3.27
N ARG A 46 -24.86 7.97 -2.16
CA ARG A 46 -24.26 8.73 -1.07
C ARG A 46 -24.48 7.96 0.23
N SER A 47 -23.40 7.65 0.94
CA SER A 47 -23.45 6.90 2.20
C SER A 47 -22.49 7.51 3.21
N ARG A 48 -22.86 7.52 4.48
CA ARG A 48 -21.94 7.87 5.57
C ARG A 48 -21.36 6.58 6.14
N LEU A 49 -20.05 6.50 6.16
CA LEU A 49 -19.32 5.37 6.74
C LEU A 49 -19.33 5.50 8.28
N HIS A 50 -19.10 4.39 8.98
CA HIS A 50 -18.98 4.37 10.44
C HIS A 50 -17.83 5.26 10.98
N THR A 51 -16.85 5.56 10.14
CA THR A 51 -15.73 6.47 10.41
C THR A 51 -16.10 7.96 10.34
N GLY A 52 -17.33 8.29 9.93
CA GLY A 52 -17.79 9.66 9.72
C GLY A 52 -17.61 10.17 8.29
N VAL A 53 -16.78 9.54 7.48
CA VAL A 53 -16.57 9.92 6.07
C VAL A 53 -17.85 9.78 5.26
N VAL A 54 -18.21 10.81 4.49
CA VAL A 54 -19.31 10.77 3.53
C VAL A 54 -18.79 10.30 2.18
N ARG A 55 -19.08 9.05 1.84
CA ARG A 55 -18.70 8.50 0.54
C ARG A 55 -19.75 8.84 -0.52
N ILE A 56 -19.30 9.41 -1.64
CA ILE A 56 -20.11 9.73 -2.81
C ILE A 56 -19.59 8.91 -3.98
N THR A 57 -20.43 8.01 -4.44
CA THR A 57 -20.15 7.18 -5.62
C THR A 57 -20.76 7.85 -6.84
N LEU A 58 -19.95 8.07 -7.88
CA LEU A 58 -20.42 8.59 -9.16
C LEU A 58 -20.41 7.48 -10.22
N PRO A 59 -21.39 7.45 -11.13
CA PRO A 59 -21.40 6.53 -12.25
C PRO A 59 -20.14 6.72 -13.12
N ALA A 60 -19.43 5.62 -13.36
CA ALA A 60 -18.18 5.65 -14.09
C ALA A 60 -18.06 4.50 -15.09
N ARG A 61 -17.34 4.72 -16.18
CA ARG A 61 -17.11 3.73 -17.22
C ARG A 61 -16.17 2.64 -16.71
N LEU A 62 -16.50 1.39 -17.06
CA LEU A 62 -15.62 0.25 -16.82
C LEU A 62 -14.39 0.37 -17.75
N ILE A 63 -13.21 0.14 -17.17
CA ILE A 63 -11.97 0.05 -17.93
C ILE A 63 -11.79 -1.42 -18.35
N PRO A 64 -11.76 -1.72 -19.65
CA PRO A 64 -11.57 -3.10 -20.12
C PRO A 64 -10.26 -3.70 -19.58
N PHE A 65 -10.25 -5.01 -19.33
CA PHE A 65 -9.07 -5.80 -18.95
C PHE A 65 -8.40 -5.42 -17.62
N THR A 66 -9.02 -4.56 -16.79
CA THR A 66 -8.44 -4.12 -15.50
C THR A 66 -8.94 -4.90 -14.28
N GLY A 67 -9.79 -5.94 -14.48
CA GLY A 67 -10.38 -6.69 -13.37
C GLY A 67 -11.51 -5.95 -12.65
N GLY A 68 -12.23 -5.06 -13.37
CA GLY A 68 -13.43 -4.39 -12.87
C GLY A 68 -13.22 -2.97 -12.37
N TYR A 69 -12.09 -2.37 -12.62
CA TYR A 69 -11.87 -0.95 -12.29
C TYR A 69 -12.70 -0.04 -13.20
N ARG A 70 -13.12 1.08 -12.60
CA ARG A 70 -13.84 2.16 -13.27
C ARG A 70 -13.07 3.46 -13.14
N ALA A 71 -13.24 4.37 -14.09
CA ALA A 71 -12.64 5.69 -14.03
C ALA A 71 -13.70 6.78 -14.18
N LEU A 72 -13.67 7.73 -13.28
CA LEU A 72 -14.41 8.98 -13.35
C LEU A 72 -13.80 9.91 -14.39
N MET A 73 -14.63 10.75 -14.98
CA MET A 73 -14.21 11.89 -15.79
C MET A 73 -14.20 13.16 -14.92
N PRO A 74 -13.33 14.14 -15.20
CA PRO A 74 -13.21 15.37 -14.39
C PRO A 74 -14.50 16.19 -14.32
N GLY A 75 -15.29 16.25 -15.40
CA GLY A 75 -16.49 17.10 -15.47
C GLY A 75 -17.50 16.86 -14.34
N PRO A 76 -18.04 15.64 -14.20
CA PRO A 76 -18.97 15.32 -13.09
C PRO A 76 -18.36 15.53 -11.69
N VAL A 77 -17.04 15.33 -11.54
CA VAL A 77 -16.35 15.57 -10.28
C VAL A 77 -16.31 17.08 -9.99
N LYS A 78 -15.95 17.92 -10.96
CA LYS A 78 -15.93 19.39 -10.82
C LYS A 78 -17.30 19.94 -10.41
N ALA A 79 -18.38 19.53 -11.08
CA ALA A 79 -19.74 19.93 -10.72
C ALA A 79 -20.10 19.57 -9.27
N LEU A 80 -19.65 18.42 -8.79
CA LEU A 80 -19.85 18.03 -7.38
C LEU A 80 -18.99 18.87 -6.43
N LEU A 81 -17.75 19.19 -6.80
CA LEU A 81 -16.85 20.03 -6.00
C LEU A 81 -17.39 21.45 -5.84
N GLU A 82 -18.02 22.03 -6.88
CA GLU A 82 -18.70 23.33 -6.81
C GLU A 82 -19.81 23.34 -5.76
N ALA A 83 -20.58 22.24 -5.65
CA ALA A 83 -21.61 22.08 -4.64
C ALA A 83 -21.05 21.85 -3.23
N LEU A 84 -19.96 21.09 -3.11
CA LEU A 84 -19.33 20.76 -1.83
C LEU A 84 -18.49 21.90 -1.26
N ARG A 85 -17.92 22.77 -2.09
CA ARG A 85 -17.01 23.88 -1.71
C ARG A 85 -15.93 23.43 -0.72
N PRO A 86 -14.99 22.57 -1.16
CA PRO A 86 -13.94 22.10 -0.28
C PRO A 86 -12.96 23.21 0.10
N ASP A 87 -12.45 23.18 1.34
CA ASP A 87 -11.28 23.97 1.75
C ASP A 87 -10.00 23.32 1.22
N ALA A 88 -9.99 21.99 1.09
CA ALA A 88 -8.85 21.23 0.61
C ALA A 88 -9.29 20.02 -0.25
N LEU A 89 -8.50 19.74 -1.28
CA LEU A 89 -8.74 18.70 -2.27
C LEU A 89 -7.54 17.75 -2.34
N GLU A 90 -7.77 16.48 -1.98
CA GLU A 90 -6.79 15.40 -2.06
C GLU A 90 -7.12 14.50 -3.24
N VAL A 91 -6.21 14.31 -4.17
CA VAL A 91 -6.43 13.52 -5.39
C VAL A 91 -5.45 12.36 -5.48
N SER A 92 -5.97 11.15 -5.60
CA SER A 92 -5.19 9.91 -5.73
C SER A 92 -5.09 9.41 -7.18
N ASP A 93 -5.23 10.31 -8.16
CA ASP A 93 -5.11 9.99 -9.59
C ASP A 93 -4.44 11.13 -10.36
N ARG A 94 -3.20 10.92 -10.75
CA ARG A 94 -2.39 11.89 -11.48
C ARG A 94 -2.60 11.89 -13.00
N LEU A 95 -3.35 10.97 -13.56
CA LEU A 95 -3.55 10.87 -15.01
C LEU A 95 -4.85 11.52 -15.45
N THR A 96 -5.98 11.02 -14.97
CA THR A 96 -7.30 11.45 -15.43
C THR A 96 -7.83 12.67 -14.67
N MET A 97 -7.38 12.89 -13.41
CA MET A 97 -7.85 13.96 -12.53
C MET A 97 -6.89 15.16 -12.43
N ARG A 98 -5.89 15.24 -13.30
CA ARG A 98 -4.89 16.32 -13.28
C ARG A 98 -5.49 17.74 -13.30
N SER A 99 -6.60 17.94 -14.02
CA SER A 99 -7.27 19.23 -14.10
C SER A 99 -7.96 19.70 -12.81
N LEU A 100 -8.05 18.83 -11.79
CA LEU A 100 -8.63 19.19 -10.50
C LEU A 100 -7.70 20.08 -9.68
N GLY A 101 -6.38 19.97 -9.84
CA GLY A 101 -5.43 20.87 -9.20
C GLY A 101 -5.64 22.33 -9.66
N HIS A 102 -5.78 22.54 -10.96
CA HIS A 102 -6.09 23.87 -11.51
C HIS A 102 -7.46 24.38 -11.04
N TRP A 103 -8.49 23.52 -11.05
CA TRP A 103 -9.82 23.86 -10.53
C TRP A 103 -9.75 24.32 -9.06
N GLY A 104 -8.98 23.63 -8.21
CA GLY A 104 -8.85 23.99 -6.81
C GLY A 104 -8.26 25.39 -6.62
N ARG A 105 -7.21 25.73 -7.36
CA ARG A 105 -6.63 27.10 -7.32
C ARG A 105 -7.62 28.19 -7.72
N GLU A 106 -8.44 27.93 -8.74
CA GLU A 106 -9.49 28.88 -9.17
C GLU A 106 -10.59 29.05 -8.11
N HIS A 107 -10.76 28.07 -7.20
CA HIS A 107 -11.79 28.06 -6.17
C HIS A 107 -11.22 28.21 -4.75
N SER A 108 -9.98 28.66 -4.61
CA SER A 108 -9.29 28.88 -3.32
C SER A 108 -9.22 27.63 -2.41
N ALA A 109 -9.23 26.43 -3.00
CA ALA A 109 -9.03 25.18 -2.28
C ALA A 109 -7.56 24.74 -2.38
N THR A 110 -6.94 24.40 -1.26
CA THR A 110 -5.59 23.81 -1.26
C THR A 110 -5.62 22.44 -1.94
N THR A 111 -4.70 22.19 -2.86
CA THR A 111 -4.72 20.98 -3.69
C THR A 111 -3.50 20.10 -3.47
N VAL A 112 -3.73 18.82 -3.19
CA VAL A 112 -2.70 17.81 -3.01
C VAL A 112 -2.94 16.64 -3.96
N MET A 113 -1.90 16.22 -4.68
CA MET A 113 -1.91 14.95 -5.42
C MET A 113 -1.04 13.93 -4.71
N ILE A 114 -1.60 12.75 -4.44
CA ILE A 114 -0.86 11.63 -3.83
C ILE A 114 -0.35 10.69 -4.92
N SER A 115 0.96 10.50 -4.96
CA SER A 115 1.62 9.54 -5.83
C SER A 115 1.71 8.17 -5.16
N HIS A 116 0.73 7.31 -5.43
CA HIS A 116 0.70 5.94 -4.91
C HIS A 116 1.57 4.97 -5.73
N GLU A 117 1.90 5.30 -6.98
CA GLU A 117 2.64 4.44 -7.90
C GLU A 117 3.64 5.25 -8.72
N ARG A 118 4.69 4.62 -9.20
CA ARG A 118 5.63 5.22 -10.16
C ARG A 118 5.08 5.08 -11.57
N LEU A 119 4.93 6.21 -12.26
CA LEU A 119 4.37 6.25 -13.61
C LEU A 119 5.36 5.66 -14.64
N ASP A 120 6.65 5.93 -14.49
CA ASP A 120 7.69 5.38 -15.37
C ASP A 120 7.71 3.83 -15.33
N ARG A 121 7.46 3.24 -14.16
CA ARG A 121 7.40 1.78 -13.97
C ARG A 121 6.09 1.19 -14.48
N LEU A 122 4.98 1.89 -14.30
CA LEU A 122 3.67 1.47 -14.79
C LEU A 122 3.64 1.44 -16.32
N VAL A 123 4.05 2.53 -16.96
CA VAL A 123 4.11 2.65 -18.42
C VAL A 123 5.19 1.76 -19.02
N GLY A 124 6.29 1.54 -18.31
CA GLY A 124 7.38 0.64 -18.69
C GLY A 124 7.01 -0.84 -18.78
N GLN A 125 5.81 -1.24 -18.31
CA GLN A 125 5.26 -2.58 -18.56
C GLN A 125 4.74 -2.76 -19.99
N ILE A 126 4.45 -1.65 -20.69
CA ILE A 126 3.84 -1.64 -22.04
C ILE A 126 4.81 -1.05 -23.06
N LEU A 127 5.55 -0.01 -22.69
CA LEU A 127 6.48 0.70 -23.56
C LEU A 127 7.95 0.40 -23.20
N PRO A 128 8.89 0.50 -24.14
CA PRO A 128 10.32 0.46 -23.84
C PRO A 128 10.70 1.53 -22.80
N ARG A 129 11.77 1.27 -22.05
CA ARG A 129 12.16 2.08 -20.88
C ARG A 129 12.29 3.57 -21.18
N TRP A 130 12.93 3.94 -22.28
CA TRP A 130 13.18 5.34 -22.60
C TRP A 130 11.91 6.12 -22.98
N PRO A 131 11.02 5.66 -23.89
CA PRO A 131 9.73 6.33 -24.13
C PRO A 131 8.83 6.39 -22.89
N ALA A 132 8.81 5.32 -22.09
CA ALA A 132 8.03 5.28 -20.84
C ALA A 132 8.50 6.37 -19.87
N GLN A 133 9.79 6.55 -19.70
CA GLN A 133 10.38 7.58 -18.85
C GLN A 133 10.03 8.99 -19.36
N LYS A 134 10.20 9.27 -20.64
CA LYS A 134 9.86 10.57 -21.25
C LYS A 134 8.40 10.92 -21.08
N PHE A 135 7.51 9.95 -21.29
CA PHE A 135 6.07 10.13 -21.05
C PHE A 135 5.78 10.42 -19.57
N ALA A 136 6.39 9.67 -18.67
CA ALA A 136 6.23 9.87 -17.23
C ALA A 136 6.75 11.25 -16.80
N ASP A 137 7.91 11.68 -17.28
CA ASP A 137 8.50 12.98 -16.99
C ASP A 137 7.57 14.13 -17.43
N PHE A 138 7.07 14.06 -18.65
CA PHE A 138 6.11 15.04 -19.18
C PHE A 138 4.81 15.07 -18.36
N ALA A 139 4.25 13.90 -18.03
CA ALA A 139 3.03 13.79 -17.25
C ALA A 139 3.21 14.30 -15.81
N ASN A 140 4.35 14.00 -15.19
CA ASN A 140 4.69 14.42 -13.83
C ASN A 140 4.95 15.92 -13.75
N ALA A 141 5.65 16.51 -14.74
CA ALA A 141 5.86 17.96 -14.80
C ALA A 141 4.52 18.71 -14.85
N ARG A 142 3.58 18.24 -15.67
CA ARG A 142 2.23 18.82 -15.72
C ARG A 142 1.44 18.61 -14.42
N THR A 143 1.64 17.50 -13.75
CA THR A 143 1.00 17.25 -12.46
C THR A 143 1.56 18.18 -11.39
N ALA A 144 2.88 18.29 -11.27
CA ALA A 144 3.52 19.20 -10.33
C ALA A 144 3.11 20.66 -10.59
N ALA A 145 3.01 21.09 -11.86
CA ALA A 145 2.55 22.45 -12.20
C ALA A 145 1.08 22.72 -11.86
N ASN A 146 0.24 21.70 -11.74
CA ASN A 146 -1.20 21.87 -11.51
C ASN A 146 -1.62 21.82 -10.03
N TYR A 147 -0.87 21.15 -9.18
CA TYR A 147 -1.17 20.98 -7.75
C TYR A 147 -0.27 21.86 -6.89
N ASP A 148 -0.76 22.28 -5.73
CA ASP A 148 0.04 23.04 -4.76
C ASP A 148 1.12 22.16 -4.16
N THR A 149 0.78 20.90 -3.86
CA THR A 149 1.72 19.91 -3.33
C THR A 149 1.53 18.53 -3.99
N VAL A 150 2.63 17.88 -4.29
CA VAL A 150 2.69 16.47 -4.67
C VAL A 150 3.23 15.66 -3.50
N VAL A 151 2.41 14.82 -2.92
CA VAL A 151 2.82 13.94 -1.83
C VAL A 151 3.23 12.59 -2.41
N CYS A 152 4.47 12.18 -2.10
CA CYS A 152 5.02 10.87 -2.40
C CYS A 152 5.05 10.03 -1.13
N THR A 153 4.68 8.75 -1.21
CA THR A 153 4.64 7.87 -0.03
C THR A 153 6.03 7.39 0.41
N THR A 154 7.04 7.53 -0.45
CA THR A 154 8.45 7.15 -0.21
C THR A 154 9.38 8.04 -1.04
N GLY A 155 10.67 8.06 -0.70
CA GLY A 155 11.72 8.64 -1.52
C GLY A 155 11.81 7.98 -2.90
N PHE A 156 11.65 6.65 -2.94
CA PHE A 156 11.57 5.90 -4.21
C PHE A 156 10.45 6.40 -5.14
N ALA A 157 9.26 6.71 -4.60
CA ALA A 157 8.18 7.28 -5.39
C ALA A 157 8.46 8.75 -5.78
N ARG A 158 9.26 9.47 -4.98
CA ARG A 158 9.63 10.85 -5.21
C ARG A 158 10.69 11.01 -6.32
N GLU A 159 11.56 10.04 -6.54
CA GLU A 159 12.65 10.08 -7.55
C GLU A 159 12.19 10.54 -8.94
N GLU A 160 10.96 10.18 -9.38
CA GLU A 160 10.46 10.60 -10.70
C GLU A 160 10.06 12.07 -10.75
N PHE A 161 9.79 12.71 -9.60
CA PHE A 161 9.54 14.15 -9.49
C PHE A 161 10.85 14.92 -9.28
N ASP A 162 11.79 14.38 -8.52
CA ASP A 162 13.13 14.96 -8.35
C ASP A 162 13.87 15.01 -9.72
N ARG A 163 13.70 13.99 -10.55
CA ARG A 163 14.28 13.92 -11.91
C ARG A 163 13.84 15.07 -12.83
N ILE A 164 12.63 15.58 -12.63
CA ILE A 164 12.09 16.72 -13.40
C ILE A 164 12.26 18.06 -12.68
N GLY A 165 12.94 18.10 -11.55
CA GLY A 165 13.18 19.32 -10.77
C GLY A 165 11.93 19.88 -10.08
N ALA A 166 10.94 19.06 -9.77
CA ALA A 166 9.73 19.54 -9.07
C ALA A 166 10.08 19.95 -7.62
N THR A 167 9.72 21.19 -7.24
CA THR A 167 10.05 21.79 -5.93
C THR A 167 8.93 21.66 -4.91
N ASN A 168 7.71 21.37 -5.35
CA ASN A 168 6.51 21.27 -4.52
C ASN A 168 6.20 19.79 -4.11
N THR A 169 7.25 19.02 -3.87
CA THR A 169 7.12 17.61 -3.45
C THR A 169 7.29 17.45 -1.94
N MET A 170 6.51 16.59 -1.33
CA MET A 170 6.59 16.21 0.07
C MET A 170 6.58 14.69 0.21
N THR A 171 7.37 14.14 1.13
CA THR A 171 7.33 12.70 1.43
C THR A 171 6.54 12.46 2.70
N VAL A 172 5.44 11.71 2.60
CA VAL A 172 4.59 11.32 3.73
C VAL A 172 4.36 9.81 3.67
N PRO A 173 5.03 9.02 4.51
CA PRO A 173 4.83 7.58 4.57
C PRO A 173 3.41 7.23 5.00
N LEU A 174 2.87 6.14 4.44
CA LEU A 174 1.59 5.58 4.87
C LEU A 174 1.74 4.87 6.22
N GLY A 175 0.60 4.56 6.84
CA GLY A 175 0.54 3.87 8.12
C GLY A 175 0.09 2.41 8.02
N VAL A 176 0.11 1.74 9.17
CA VAL A 176 -0.45 0.40 9.37
C VAL A 176 -1.40 0.38 10.58
N ASP A 177 -2.40 -0.49 10.52
CA ASP A 177 -3.32 -0.73 11.63
C ASP A 177 -2.66 -1.66 12.67
N LEU A 178 -2.00 -1.07 13.65
CA LEU A 178 -1.28 -1.77 14.71
C LEU A 178 -2.17 -2.56 15.68
N GLN A 179 -3.48 -2.32 15.68
CA GLN A 179 -4.44 -3.06 16.50
C GLN A 179 -4.92 -4.33 15.80
N THR A 180 -5.26 -4.23 14.52
CA THR A 180 -5.64 -5.40 13.72
C THR A 180 -4.43 -6.30 13.46
N PHE A 181 -3.32 -5.71 13.02
CA PHE A 181 -2.06 -6.41 12.77
C PHE A 181 -1.17 -6.32 14.02
N HIS A 182 -1.14 -7.41 14.77
CA HIS A 182 -0.46 -7.44 16.05
C HIS A 182 0.10 -8.84 16.34
N PRO A 183 1.26 -8.99 17.00
CA PRO A 183 1.83 -10.29 17.36
C PRO A 183 0.88 -11.20 18.18
N ARG A 184 -0.02 -10.60 18.97
CA ARG A 184 -1.06 -11.33 19.72
C ARG A 184 -2.06 -12.09 18.84
N ARG A 185 -2.06 -11.87 17.52
CA ARG A 185 -2.85 -12.65 16.55
C ARG A 185 -2.20 -13.99 16.21
N HIS A 186 -0.98 -14.25 16.68
CA HIS A 186 -0.36 -15.57 16.57
C HIS A 186 -1.30 -16.63 17.12
N SER A 187 -1.47 -17.72 16.39
CA SER A 187 -2.29 -18.85 16.76
C SER A 187 -1.61 -20.15 16.36
N TYR A 188 -1.42 -21.02 17.36
CA TYR A 188 -0.90 -22.36 17.13
C TYR A 188 -1.79 -23.17 16.17
N LEU A 189 -3.10 -23.01 16.24
CA LEU A 189 -4.05 -23.68 15.35
C LEU A 189 -3.91 -23.18 13.91
N VAL A 190 -3.75 -21.86 13.71
CA VAL A 190 -3.49 -21.29 12.39
C VAL A 190 -2.17 -21.80 11.84
N ARG A 191 -1.10 -21.82 12.66
CA ARG A 191 0.20 -22.34 12.22
C ARG A 191 0.11 -23.82 11.81
N ARG A 192 -0.48 -24.67 12.64
CA ARG A 192 -0.61 -26.12 12.36
C ARG A 192 -1.45 -26.44 11.13
N ARG A 193 -2.37 -25.56 10.77
CA ARG A 193 -3.14 -25.70 9.53
C ARG A 193 -2.22 -25.62 8.29
N TRP A 194 -1.17 -24.83 8.35
CA TRP A 194 -0.36 -24.48 7.19
C TRP A 194 1.04 -25.11 7.21
N ALA A 195 1.60 -25.41 8.36
CA ALA A 195 2.95 -25.95 8.48
C ALA A 195 3.09 -26.89 9.68
N ALA A 196 3.99 -27.85 9.58
CA ALA A 196 4.44 -28.66 10.72
C ALA A 196 5.20 -27.77 11.74
N PRO A 197 5.34 -28.21 13.01
CA PRO A 197 5.97 -27.39 14.05
C PRO A 197 7.39 -26.90 13.71
N THR A 198 8.19 -27.74 13.07
CA THR A 198 9.58 -27.46 12.69
C THR A 198 9.75 -26.87 11.29
N GLN A 199 8.69 -26.88 10.49
CA GLN A 199 8.70 -26.39 9.12
C GLN A 199 8.66 -24.87 9.08
N ILE A 200 9.49 -24.24 8.26
CA ILE A 200 9.48 -22.79 8.05
C ILE A 200 8.21 -22.41 7.28
N LEU A 201 7.37 -21.56 7.88
CA LEU A 201 6.17 -21.04 7.25
C LEU A 201 6.45 -19.68 6.59
N LEU A 202 6.45 -19.68 5.27
CA LEU A 202 6.56 -18.48 4.45
C LEU A 202 5.18 -17.98 4.02
N VAL A 203 5.00 -16.66 3.93
CA VAL A 203 3.77 -16.07 3.41
C VAL A 203 4.10 -15.07 2.31
N HIS A 204 3.35 -15.12 1.21
CA HIS A 204 3.28 -14.02 0.23
C HIS A 204 1.86 -13.47 0.24
N CYS A 205 1.69 -12.19 0.60
CA CYS A 205 0.38 -11.54 0.65
C CYS A 205 0.30 -10.43 -0.38
N GLY A 206 -0.59 -10.55 -1.36
CA GLY A 206 -0.76 -9.54 -2.39
C GLY A 206 -1.55 -10.00 -3.62
N ARG A 207 -1.75 -9.06 -4.57
CA ARG A 207 -2.38 -9.36 -5.84
C ARG A 207 -1.48 -10.29 -6.68
N LEU A 208 -2.06 -11.29 -7.33
CA LEU A 208 -1.32 -12.20 -8.21
C LEU A 208 -1.13 -11.57 -9.60
N SER A 209 -0.24 -10.60 -9.68
CA SER A 209 0.04 -9.75 -10.83
C SER A 209 1.55 -9.63 -11.10
N VAL A 210 1.92 -9.14 -12.27
CA VAL A 210 3.31 -9.12 -12.75
C VAL A 210 4.21 -8.30 -11.81
N GLU A 211 3.73 -7.18 -11.31
CA GLU A 211 4.49 -6.27 -10.43
C GLU A 211 4.80 -6.87 -9.06
N LYS A 212 3.96 -7.79 -8.54
CA LYS A 212 4.17 -8.42 -7.23
C LYS A 212 5.15 -9.58 -7.25
N ARG A 213 5.48 -10.13 -8.42
CA ARG A 213 6.51 -11.16 -8.62
C ARG A 213 6.36 -12.37 -7.69
N VAL A 214 5.13 -12.88 -7.57
CA VAL A 214 4.83 -14.10 -6.80
C VAL A 214 5.62 -15.30 -7.33
N ASP A 215 5.93 -15.32 -8.63
CA ASP A 215 6.82 -16.28 -9.28
C ASP A 215 8.18 -16.41 -8.54
N ARG A 216 8.78 -15.29 -8.15
CA ARG A 216 10.06 -15.29 -7.40
C ARG A 216 9.91 -15.89 -5.99
N SER A 217 8.77 -15.72 -5.32
CA SER A 217 8.53 -16.36 -4.04
C SER A 217 8.41 -17.88 -4.18
N ILE A 218 7.83 -18.35 -5.30
CA ILE A 218 7.73 -19.78 -5.63
C ILE A 218 9.13 -20.34 -5.91
N ASP A 219 9.91 -19.67 -6.74
CA ASP A 219 11.27 -20.09 -7.10
C ASP A 219 12.19 -20.10 -5.87
N ALA A 220 12.08 -19.10 -4.98
CA ALA A 220 12.83 -19.05 -3.72
C ALA A 220 12.49 -20.22 -2.79
N LEU A 221 11.21 -20.63 -2.71
CA LEU A 221 10.85 -21.86 -2.00
C LEU A 221 11.51 -23.08 -2.64
N GLY A 222 11.52 -23.16 -3.99
CA GLY A 222 12.24 -24.21 -4.71
C GLY A 222 13.72 -24.28 -4.33
N ALA A 223 14.40 -23.15 -4.27
CA ALA A 223 15.80 -23.04 -3.85
C ALA A 223 16.00 -23.50 -2.40
N LEU A 224 15.10 -23.14 -1.46
CA LEU A 224 15.13 -23.62 -0.08
C LEU A 224 14.98 -25.14 -0.01
N CYS A 225 14.01 -25.72 -0.72
CA CYS A 225 13.80 -27.16 -0.77
C CYS A 225 15.00 -27.91 -1.36
N HIS A 226 15.61 -27.40 -2.41
CA HIS A 226 16.84 -27.97 -2.99
C HIS A 226 18.03 -27.93 -2.02
N ALA A 227 18.09 -26.91 -1.17
CA ALA A 227 19.09 -26.80 -0.11
C ALA A 227 18.76 -27.66 1.14
N GLY A 228 17.73 -28.53 1.08
CA GLY A 228 17.32 -29.39 2.18
C GLY A 228 16.58 -28.67 3.32
N VAL A 229 16.13 -27.44 3.12
CA VAL A 229 15.37 -26.69 4.12
C VAL A 229 13.90 -27.08 4.05
N ASP A 230 13.34 -27.57 5.16
CA ASP A 230 11.92 -27.89 5.26
C ASP A 230 11.12 -26.59 5.42
N ALA A 231 10.54 -26.11 4.32
CA ALA A 231 9.78 -24.87 4.25
C ALA A 231 8.48 -25.05 3.46
N ARG A 232 7.49 -24.24 3.76
CA ARG A 232 6.19 -24.18 3.08
C ARG A 232 5.80 -22.72 2.79
N LEU A 233 5.14 -22.47 1.66
CA LEU A 233 4.68 -21.14 1.29
C LEU A 233 3.15 -21.09 1.22
N VAL A 234 2.56 -20.09 1.85
CA VAL A 234 1.14 -19.74 1.70
C VAL A 234 1.02 -18.45 0.91
N VAL A 235 0.34 -18.53 -0.24
CA VAL A 235 0.09 -17.39 -1.13
C VAL A 235 -1.34 -16.87 -0.89
N VAL A 236 -1.43 -15.67 -0.33
CA VAL A 236 -2.71 -15.01 0.00
C VAL A 236 -3.01 -13.94 -1.05
N GLY A 237 -4.08 -14.12 -1.81
CA GLY A 237 -4.53 -13.16 -2.81
C GLY A 237 -5.09 -13.80 -4.06
N GLU A 238 -5.58 -12.92 -4.94
CA GLU A 238 -6.13 -13.26 -6.24
C GLU A 238 -5.51 -12.38 -7.32
N GLY A 239 -5.58 -12.85 -8.59
CA GLY A 239 -5.12 -12.06 -9.71
C GLY A 239 -4.98 -12.84 -11.00
N PRO A 240 -4.69 -12.14 -12.10
CA PRO A 240 -4.66 -12.74 -13.44
C PRO A 240 -3.61 -13.85 -13.62
N LEU A 241 -2.57 -13.86 -12.80
CA LEU A 241 -1.50 -14.86 -12.90
C LEU A 241 -1.77 -16.17 -12.15
N ARG A 242 -2.92 -16.31 -11.43
CA ARG A 242 -3.19 -17.47 -10.57
C ARG A 242 -2.91 -18.82 -11.24
N ALA A 243 -3.52 -19.06 -12.39
CA ALA A 243 -3.38 -20.36 -13.06
C ALA A 243 -1.94 -20.66 -13.52
N ARG A 244 -1.19 -19.62 -13.94
CA ARG A 244 0.24 -19.75 -14.28
C ARG A 244 1.07 -20.09 -13.04
N LEU A 245 0.86 -19.37 -11.95
CA LEU A 245 1.59 -19.57 -10.69
C LEU A 245 1.29 -20.94 -10.06
N GLN A 246 0.06 -21.42 -10.15
CA GLN A 246 -0.30 -22.78 -9.69
C GLN A 246 0.41 -23.87 -10.50
N ARG A 247 0.57 -23.69 -11.82
CA ARG A 247 1.37 -24.62 -12.63
C ARG A 247 2.86 -24.62 -12.25
N GLN A 248 3.43 -23.43 -12.02
CA GLN A 248 4.82 -23.29 -11.55
C GLN A 248 5.03 -23.97 -10.18
N ALA A 249 4.04 -23.88 -9.31
CA ALA A 249 4.05 -24.40 -7.94
C ALA A 249 3.82 -25.93 -7.83
N ALA A 250 3.46 -26.62 -8.90
CA ALA A 250 2.85 -27.95 -8.89
C ALA A 250 3.62 -29.06 -8.14
N ARG A 251 4.93 -28.89 -7.92
CA ARG A 251 5.79 -29.87 -7.21
C ARG A 251 6.37 -29.34 -5.89
N LEU A 252 5.90 -28.17 -5.44
CA LEU A 252 6.41 -27.51 -4.24
C LEU A 252 5.33 -27.47 -3.15
N PRO A 253 5.70 -27.41 -1.87
CA PRO A 253 4.78 -27.32 -0.74
C PRO A 253 4.17 -25.91 -0.65
N ILE A 254 3.22 -25.59 -1.54
CA ILE A 254 2.58 -24.29 -1.65
C ILE A 254 1.07 -24.40 -1.60
N ASP A 255 0.43 -23.49 -0.84
CA ASP A 255 -1.01 -23.32 -0.81
C ASP A 255 -1.42 -21.94 -1.34
N PHE A 256 -2.50 -21.90 -2.11
CA PHE A 256 -3.13 -20.68 -2.60
C PHE A 256 -4.48 -20.49 -1.93
N THR A 257 -4.59 -19.53 -1.01
CA THR A 257 -5.84 -19.30 -0.26
C THR A 257 -6.93 -18.60 -1.09
N GLY A 258 -6.54 -17.92 -2.16
CA GLY A 258 -7.39 -16.96 -2.83
C GLY A 258 -7.47 -15.61 -2.07
N PHE A 259 -8.42 -14.75 -2.47
CA PHE A 259 -8.63 -13.47 -1.81
C PHE A 259 -9.28 -13.67 -0.43
N VAL A 260 -8.63 -13.17 0.62
CA VAL A 260 -9.14 -13.18 1.99
C VAL A 260 -9.58 -11.78 2.36
N SER A 261 -10.90 -11.57 2.51
CA SER A 261 -11.50 -10.27 2.82
C SER A 261 -11.38 -9.90 4.30
N ASP A 262 -11.39 -10.90 5.19
CA ASP A 262 -11.26 -10.66 6.62
C ASP A 262 -9.80 -10.36 7.00
N ARG A 263 -9.55 -9.12 7.39
CA ARG A 263 -8.22 -8.65 7.78
C ARG A 263 -7.69 -9.32 9.04
N ARG A 264 -8.57 -9.78 9.94
CA ARG A 264 -8.15 -10.52 11.16
C ARG A 264 -7.60 -11.91 10.80
N THR A 265 -8.21 -12.58 9.83
CA THR A 265 -7.71 -13.84 9.30
C THR A 265 -6.32 -13.66 8.65
N VAL A 266 -6.14 -12.60 7.85
CA VAL A 266 -4.83 -12.27 7.28
C VAL A 266 -3.81 -11.97 8.38
N ALA A 267 -4.16 -11.17 9.38
CA ALA A 267 -3.29 -10.87 10.52
C ALA A 267 -2.91 -12.12 11.32
N GLY A 268 -3.84 -13.06 11.52
CA GLY A 268 -3.57 -14.35 12.17
C GLY A 268 -2.56 -15.19 11.41
N LEU A 269 -2.66 -15.25 10.08
CA LEU A 269 -1.70 -15.95 9.23
C LEU A 269 -0.32 -15.26 9.25
N LEU A 270 -0.28 -13.94 9.07
CA LEU A 270 0.98 -13.18 9.11
C LEU A 270 1.67 -13.33 10.47
N ALA A 271 0.93 -13.19 11.59
CA ALA A 271 1.50 -13.35 12.93
C ALA A 271 2.02 -14.79 13.21
N SER A 272 1.46 -15.79 12.52
CA SER A 272 1.84 -17.19 12.68
C SER A 272 2.95 -17.65 11.72
N ALA A 273 3.33 -16.80 10.76
CA ALA A 273 4.41 -17.08 9.82
C ALA A 273 5.80 -16.79 10.41
N ASP A 274 6.83 -17.35 9.79
CA ASP A 274 8.23 -17.09 10.15
C ASP A 274 8.80 -15.92 9.35
N VAL A 275 8.47 -15.84 8.05
CA VAL A 275 8.96 -14.79 7.13
C VAL A 275 7.89 -14.49 6.08
N THR A 276 7.73 -13.22 5.76
CA THR A 276 6.93 -12.78 4.60
C THR A 276 7.83 -12.47 3.41
N LEU A 277 7.43 -12.90 2.21
CA LEU A 277 8.14 -12.62 0.96
C LEU A 277 7.41 -11.51 0.19
N ALA A 278 8.12 -10.44 -0.15
CA ALA A 278 7.64 -9.35 -0.99
C ALA A 278 8.68 -8.96 -2.06
N PRO A 279 8.97 -9.86 -3.04
CA PRO A 279 10.05 -9.70 -4.01
C PRO A 279 9.69 -8.80 -5.19
N GLY A 280 8.59 -8.06 -5.14
CA GLY A 280 8.17 -7.13 -6.18
C GLY A 280 9.13 -5.93 -6.30
N PRO A 281 9.82 -5.73 -7.46
CA PRO A 281 10.84 -4.70 -7.60
C PRO A 281 10.27 -3.28 -7.79
N HIS A 282 8.96 -3.17 -7.96
CA HIS A 282 8.26 -1.91 -8.24
C HIS A 282 7.27 -1.54 -7.15
N GLU A 283 7.40 -2.15 -5.98
CA GLU A 283 6.59 -1.77 -4.82
C GLU A 283 6.91 -0.33 -4.42
N THR A 284 5.89 0.52 -4.30
CA THR A 284 6.05 1.95 -4.00
C THR A 284 5.90 2.27 -2.51
N PHE A 285 5.27 1.39 -1.74
CA PHE A 285 5.20 1.48 -0.29
C PHE A 285 5.19 0.08 0.36
N GLY A 286 4.30 -0.83 -0.10
CA GLY A 286 4.26 -2.21 0.35
C GLY A 286 3.54 -2.45 1.67
N LEU A 287 2.28 -2.01 1.77
CA LEU A 287 1.45 -2.21 2.96
C LEU A 287 1.46 -3.64 3.49
N ALA A 288 1.47 -4.66 2.61
CA ALA A 288 1.48 -6.07 3.04
C ALA A 288 2.75 -6.44 3.82
N ALA A 289 3.91 -5.92 3.41
CA ALA A 289 5.16 -6.13 4.17
C ALA A 289 5.11 -5.39 5.51
N LEU A 290 4.58 -4.17 5.54
CA LEU A 290 4.42 -3.41 6.77
C LEU A 290 3.39 -4.06 7.72
N GLU A 291 2.30 -4.63 7.21
CA GLU A 291 1.32 -5.43 7.96
C GLU A 291 1.96 -6.67 8.58
N SER A 292 2.90 -7.29 7.86
CA SER A 292 3.70 -8.41 8.37
C SER A 292 4.59 -7.97 9.54
N LEU A 293 5.33 -6.87 9.37
CA LEU A 293 6.14 -6.31 10.46
C LEU A 293 5.28 -5.99 11.69
N ALA A 294 4.10 -5.40 11.49
CA ALA A 294 3.16 -5.10 12.56
C ALA A 294 2.70 -6.35 13.32
N CYS A 295 2.62 -7.50 12.63
CA CYS A 295 2.36 -8.82 13.24
C CYS A 295 3.61 -9.43 13.91
N GLY A 296 4.75 -8.76 13.91
CA GLY A 296 6.01 -9.28 14.42
C GLY A 296 6.69 -10.27 13.48
N THR A 297 6.32 -10.30 12.21
CA THR A 297 6.90 -11.22 11.23
C THR A 297 7.81 -10.47 10.28
N PRO A 298 9.11 -10.78 10.25
CA PRO A 298 10.08 -10.13 9.39
C PRO A 298 9.78 -10.39 7.91
N ALA A 299 10.26 -9.49 7.04
CA ALA A 299 10.03 -9.60 5.61
C ALA A 299 11.34 -9.68 4.82
N VAL A 300 11.36 -10.51 3.76
CA VAL A 300 12.37 -10.45 2.69
C VAL A 300 11.77 -9.69 1.52
N VAL A 301 12.47 -8.62 1.11
CA VAL A 301 11.97 -7.68 0.09
C VAL A 301 13.00 -7.46 -1.01
N SER A 302 12.53 -7.01 -2.18
CA SER A 302 13.44 -6.67 -3.28
C SER A 302 14.28 -5.43 -2.95
N ARG A 303 15.60 -5.51 -3.18
CA ARG A 303 16.54 -4.39 -3.03
C ARG A 303 16.22 -3.20 -3.95
N THR A 304 15.45 -3.40 -5.00
CA THR A 304 15.11 -2.37 -5.98
C THR A 304 13.72 -1.78 -5.81
N SER A 305 13.08 -1.99 -4.66
CA SER A 305 11.76 -1.47 -4.33
C SER A 305 11.82 -0.41 -3.23
N ALA A 306 10.75 0.35 -3.05
CA ALA A 306 10.61 1.29 -1.93
C ALA A 306 10.67 0.62 -0.55
N LEU A 307 10.50 -0.68 -0.47
CA LEU A 307 10.57 -1.41 0.80
C LEU A 307 11.94 -1.34 1.48
N THR A 308 12.99 -0.93 0.75
CA THR A 308 14.31 -0.62 1.32
C THR A 308 14.26 0.54 2.33
N GLU A 309 13.27 1.41 2.25
CA GLU A 309 13.07 2.51 3.20
C GLU A 309 12.31 2.06 4.45
N ILE A 310 11.60 0.93 4.37
CA ILE A 310 10.78 0.39 5.46
C ILE A 310 11.52 -0.71 6.20
N ILE A 311 12.18 -1.63 5.50
CA ILE A 311 12.86 -2.78 6.08
C ILE A 311 14.29 -2.39 6.53
N THR A 312 14.59 -2.68 7.78
CA THR A 312 15.94 -2.58 8.35
C THR A 312 16.58 -3.96 8.47
N SER A 313 17.90 -4.01 8.69
CA SER A 313 18.62 -5.27 8.93
C SER A 313 18.01 -6.11 10.05
N ASP A 314 17.40 -5.50 11.06
CA ASP A 314 16.81 -6.21 12.20
C ASP A 314 15.37 -6.66 11.95
N SER A 315 14.61 -5.90 11.16
CA SER A 315 13.20 -6.18 10.87
C SER A 315 12.98 -7.09 9.66
N GLY A 316 14.04 -7.39 8.89
CA GLY A 316 13.95 -8.23 7.70
C GLY A 316 15.26 -8.35 6.96
N ALA A 317 15.18 -8.54 5.65
CA ALA A 317 16.34 -8.56 4.77
C ALA A 317 16.01 -8.04 3.37
N LEU A 318 17.00 -7.43 2.72
CA LEU A 318 16.97 -7.05 1.33
C LEU A 318 17.60 -8.14 0.48
N ALA A 319 16.93 -8.59 -0.56
CA ALA A 319 17.45 -9.59 -1.47
C ALA A 319 17.54 -9.05 -2.91
N ASP A 320 18.51 -9.54 -3.65
CA ASP A 320 18.53 -9.40 -5.08
C ASP A 320 17.39 -10.21 -5.71
N ASN A 321 17.12 -9.94 -6.98
CA ASN A 321 15.91 -10.44 -7.62
C ASN A 321 16.07 -11.88 -8.18
N ASP A 322 16.92 -12.69 -7.58
CA ASP A 322 17.12 -14.11 -7.90
C ASP A 322 16.66 -15.02 -6.76
N PRO A 323 16.27 -16.26 -7.05
CA PRO A 323 15.72 -17.21 -6.08
C PRO A 323 16.67 -17.55 -4.93
N GLU A 324 17.95 -17.73 -5.24
CA GLU A 324 19.00 -18.14 -4.30
C GLU A 324 19.28 -17.02 -3.29
N ALA A 325 19.33 -15.76 -3.72
CA ALA A 325 19.49 -14.60 -2.85
C ALA A 325 18.30 -14.45 -1.89
N ILE A 326 17.08 -14.67 -2.38
CA ILE A 326 15.87 -14.63 -1.55
C ILE A 326 15.90 -15.79 -0.53
N ALA A 327 16.26 -16.99 -0.94
CA ALA A 327 16.38 -18.16 -0.06
C ALA A 327 17.46 -17.98 1.01
N ALA A 328 18.61 -17.40 0.65
CA ALA A 328 19.68 -17.06 1.59
C ALA A 328 19.24 -16.00 2.61
N ALA A 329 18.49 -15.01 2.18
CA ALA A 329 17.91 -13.98 3.05
C ALA A 329 16.92 -14.59 4.05
N VAL A 330 16.04 -15.49 3.60
CA VAL A 330 15.14 -16.26 4.50
C VAL A 330 15.95 -17.03 5.53
N SER A 331 16.96 -17.78 5.09
CA SER A 331 17.83 -18.59 5.98
C SER A 331 18.55 -17.73 7.01
N THR A 332 19.00 -16.52 6.61
CA THR A 332 19.63 -15.56 7.52
C THR A 332 18.66 -15.06 8.58
N ILE A 333 17.42 -14.77 8.22
CA ILE A 333 16.39 -14.32 9.18
C ILE A 333 16.05 -15.43 10.19
N VAL A 334 15.79 -16.66 9.72
CA VAL A 334 15.29 -17.73 10.59
C VAL A 334 16.36 -18.25 11.57
N ARG A 335 17.65 -18.04 11.29
CA ARG A 335 18.75 -18.34 12.23
C ARG A 335 18.79 -17.39 13.42
N ARG A 336 18.18 -16.22 13.34
CA ARG A 336 18.11 -15.29 14.47
C ARG A 336 17.14 -15.82 15.53
N PRO A 337 17.37 -15.52 16.82
CA PRO A 337 16.43 -15.86 17.89
C PRO A 337 15.03 -15.32 17.56
N GLU A 338 14.01 -16.15 17.71
CA GLU A 338 12.64 -15.79 17.31
C GLU A 338 12.14 -14.54 18.02
N HIS A 339 12.36 -14.44 19.32
CA HIS A 339 11.96 -13.24 20.08
C HIS A 339 12.59 -11.97 19.51
N HIS A 340 13.87 -12.00 19.18
CA HIS A 340 14.57 -10.82 18.63
C HIS A 340 13.98 -10.41 17.28
N ARG A 341 13.86 -11.34 16.32
CA ARG A 341 13.34 -11.02 14.98
C ARG A 341 11.90 -10.52 15.02
N ARG A 342 11.05 -11.06 15.92
CA ARG A 342 9.65 -10.64 16.05
C ARG A 342 9.51 -9.28 16.71
N THR A 343 10.27 -9.02 17.77
CA THR A 343 10.26 -7.72 18.47
C THR A 343 10.79 -6.60 17.56
N SER A 344 11.88 -6.85 16.83
CA SER A 344 12.45 -5.86 15.92
C SER A 344 11.51 -5.55 14.75
N ALA A 345 10.85 -6.56 14.18
CA ALA A 345 9.85 -6.36 13.15
C ALA A 345 8.69 -5.49 13.66
N ARG A 346 8.13 -5.81 14.83
CA ARG A 346 7.05 -5.05 15.45
C ARG A 346 7.45 -3.60 15.74
N ARG A 347 8.59 -3.38 16.38
CA ARG A 347 9.12 -2.05 16.69
C ARG A 347 9.24 -1.20 15.43
N ARG A 348 9.75 -1.78 14.35
CA ARG A 348 9.85 -1.05 13.07
C ARG A 348 8.50 -0.63 12.51
N ALA A 349 7.47 -1.46 12.63
CA ALA A 349 6.13 -1.10 12.17
C ALA A 349 5.50 0.03 12.99
N GLU A 350 5.87 0.20 14.26
CA GLU A 350 5.37 1.26 15.14
C GLU A 350 5.83 2.66 14.72
N ASP A 351 6.87 2.77 13.88
CA ASP A 351 7.26 4.03 13.26
C ASP A 351 6.22 4.53 12.23
N PHE A 352 5.38 3.65 11.71
CA PHE A 352 4.44 3.90 10.62
C PHE A 352 2.98 3.82 11.11
N THR A 353 2.48 4.87 11.73
CA THR A 353 1.09 4.93 12.18
C THR A 353 0.21 5.72 11.21
N TRP A 354 -1.07 5.36 11.10
CA TRP A 354 -2.02 6.15 10.31
C TRP A 354 -2.17 7.57 10.85
N HIS A 355 -2.05 7.76 12.16
CA HIS A 355 -2.07 9.08 12.78
C HIS A 355 -0.93 9.98 12.26
N ARG A 356 0.32 9.48 12.22
CA ARG A 356 1.46 10.22 11.64
C ARG A 356 1.28 10.49 10.15
N ALA A 357 0.79 9.50 9.40
CA ALA A 357 0.47 9.67 7.98
C ALA A 357 -0.57 10.78 7.77
N ALA A 358 -1.67 10.75 8.54
CA ALA A 358 -2.72 11.75 8.46
C ALA A 358 -2.22 13.15 8.86
N ALA A 359 -1.40 13.26 9.90
CA ALA A 359 -0.81 14.53 10.29
C ALA A 359 0.05 15.15 9.18
N GLY A 360 0.90 14.34 8.52
CA GLY A 360 1.70 14.78 7.38
C GLY A 360 0.85 15.20 6.17
N MET A 361 -0.21 14.42 5.86
CA MET A 361 -1.16 14.76 4.80
C MET A 361 -1.92 16.05 5.10
N LEU A 362 -2.44 16.21 6.33
CA LEU A 362 -3.15 17.43 6.75
C LEU A 362 -2.25 18.67 6.69
N ALA A 363 -0.97 18.53 7.06
CA ALA A 363 0.00 19.61 6.90
C ALA A 363 0.17 20.02 5.44
N SER A 364 0.21 19.06 4.50
CA SER A 364 0.25 19.34 3.06
C SER A 364 -1.04 19.98 2.52
N LEU A 365 -2.17 19.78 3.19
CA LEU A 365 -3.48 20.38 2.88
C LEU A 365 -3.68 21.73 3.57
N GLY A 366 -2.66 22.29 4.25
CA GLY A 366 -2.73 23.57 4.94
C GLY A 366 -3.51 23.56 6.25
N ALA A 367 -3.78 22.37 6.82
CA ALA A 367 -4.43 22.27 8.12
C ALA A 367 -3.45 22.63 9.25
N PRO A 368 -3.92 23.25 10.36
CA PRO A 368 -3.12 23.39 11.55
C PRO A 368 -2.73 22.01 12.10
N ALA A 369 -1.58 21.94 12.80
CA ALA A 369 -1.06 20.69 13.36
C ALA A 369 -2.13 19.97 14.22
N MET A 370 -2.29 18.65 14.01
CA MET A 370 -3.17 17.83 14.85
C MET A 370 -2.69 17.88 16.31
N ARG A 371 -3.61 18.11 17.24
CA ARG A 371 -3.32 18.01 18.68
C ARG A 371 -3.02 16.54 19.00
N ASN A 372 -1.89 16.27 19.66
CA ASN A 372 -1.60 14.95 20.21
C ASN A 372 -2.63 14.63 21.30
N GLN A 373 -3.44 13.60 21.10
CA GLN A 373 -4.40 13.13 22.14
C GLN A 373 -3.73 12.34 23.27
N ASP A 374 -2.40 12.13 23.21
CA ASP A 374 -1.67 11.27 24.16
C ASP A 374 -1.20 12.00 25.44
N THR A 375 -1.52 13.30 25.63
CA THR A 375 -1.04 14.05 26.83
C THR A 375 -2.09 14.34 27.88
N ASP A 376 -3.39 14.02 27.65
CA ASP A 376 -4.46 14.38 28.61
C ASP A 376 -4.90 13.24 29.55
N SER A 377 -4.27 12.05 29.52
CA SER A 377 -4.62 10.93 30.41
C SER A 377 -3.76 10.78 31.68
N GLU A 378 -2.76 11.65 31.92
CA GLU A 378 -1.89 11.53 33.09
C GLU A 378 -2.14 12.58 34.21
N HIS A 379 -3.17 13.42 34.09
CA HIS A 379 -3.44 14.46 35.11
C HIS A 379 -4.81 14.37 35.77
N THR A 380 -5.35 13.17 35.96
CA THR A 380 -6.50 12.95 36.88
C THR A 380 -6.37 11.58 37.56
N ALA A 381 -5.57 11.52 38.58
CA ALA A 381 -5.63 10.53 39.66
C ALA A 381 -5.22 11.22 40.96
#